data_5703bf75dbd83656be2b32d64c49d294
#
_entry.id   5703bf75dbd83656be2b32d64c49d294
#
_cell.length_a   1.000
_cell.length_b   1.000
_cell.length_c   1.000
_cell.angle_alpha   90.00
_cell.angle_beta   90.00
_cell.angle_gamma   90.00
#
_symmetry.space_group_name_H-M   'P 1'
#
loop_
_entity.id
_entity.type
_entity.pdbx_description
1 polymer ?
#
loop_
_entity_poly.entity_id
_entity_poly.type
_entity_poly.pdbx_seq_one_letter_code
_entity_poly.pdbx_strand_id
1 'polypeptide(L)'
;QEFINQIIFLRICEDRKLPLYKKLYEMTSDKTELQRILTETFREADKKYNSGLFKGENPIFDLSADVIFDMIEMLYYPKTPYLFNIIEPSVLGKIYESFLAESLTISGGEVLLAKKNEYKNRSVVSTPVEIVKYMVKNTLDPICKGKSPKDIAELRIADIACGSGVFLEEAYQFIIDYCEKWYLENNPDYLLEMENGKKKLPIVDKREILKKCIYGVDIDIHAVEVSKFSLLLKLLENETEPSVKEVAPILPNLDENILSGNSLISDKDVENIELS
;
A
#
# COMPACT_ATOMS: atom_id res chain seq x y z
N GLN A 1 -1.55 9.76 10.19
CA GLN A 1 -1.74 8.55 9.36
C GLN A 1 -0.41 8.11 8.73
N GLU A 2 0.29 8.99 8.03
CA GLU A 2 1.56 8.70 7.35
C GLU A 2 2.60 8.07 8.30
N PHE A 3 2.78 8.66 9.48
CA PHE A 3 3.70 8.14 10.50
C PHE A 3 3.38 6.70 10.91
N ILE A 4 2.09 6.39 11.11
CA ILE A 4 1.64 5.03 11.44
C ILE A 4 1.93 4.09 10.27
N ASN A 5 1.65 4.50 9.03
CA ASN A 5 1.93 3.70 7.83
C ASN A 5 3.43 3.40 7.69
N GLN A 6 4.31 4.38 8.00
CA GLN A 6 5.76 4.19 7.99
C GLN A 6 6.22 3.12 8.99
N ILE A 7 5.71 3.18 10.23
CA ILE A 7 6.04 2.19 11.27
C ILE A 7 5.49 0.81 10.89
N ILE A 8 4.24 0.71 10.42
CA ILE A 8 3.65 -0.55 9.98
C ILE A 8 4.42 -1.13 8.79
N PHE A 9 4.85 -0.30 7.84
CA PHE A 9 5.67 -0.73 6.71
C PHE A 9 6.97 -1.39 7.17
N LEU A 10 7.71 -0.74 8.08
CA LEU A 10 8.95 -1.31 8.62
C LEU A 10 8.67 -2.62 9.36
N ARG A 11 7.59 -2.69 10.13
CA ARG A 11 7.20 -3.91 10.83
C ARG A 11 6.89 -5.08 9.88
N ILE A 12 6.19 -4.80 8.77
CA ILE A 12 5.93 -5.79 7.73
C ILE A 12 7.22 -6.22 7.03
N CYS A 13 8.12 -5.27 6.72
CA CYS A 13 9.43 -5.57 6.14
C CYS A 13 10.24 -6.50 7.05
N GLU A 14 10.21 -6.30 8.36
CA GLU A 14 10.88 -7.18 9.32
C GLU A 14 10.32 -8.61 9.29
N ASP A 15 9.01 -8.77 9.37
CA ASP A 15 8.40 -10.11 9.35
C ASP A 15 8.60 -10.84 8.01
N ARG A 16 8.75 -10.08 6.92
CA ARG A 16 9.07 -10.62 5.58
C ARG A 16 10.58 -10.77 5.34
N LYS A 17 11.44 -10.43 6.31
CA LYS A 17 12.91 -10.45 6.21
C LYS A 17 13.41 -9.63 5.01
N LEU A 18 12.79 -8.50 4.76
CA LEU A 18 13.20 -7.53 3.76
C LEU A 18 14.30 -6.60 4.30
N PRO A 19 14.96 -5.78 3.45
CA PRO A 19 15.94 -4.81 3.92
C PRO A 19 15.45 -3.97 5.10
N LEU A 20 16.36 -3.63 6.02
CA LEU A 20 16.11 -3.04 7.35
C LEU A 20 15.55 -4.03 8.38
N TYR A 21 15.76 -5.32 8.16
CA TYR A 21 15.40 -6.38 9.10
C TYR A 21 15.91 -6.09 10.51
N LYS A 22 15.01 -6.24 11.49
CA LYS A 22 15.22 -5.99 12.94
C LYS A 22 15.54 -4.55 13.36
N LYS A 23 15.61 -3.59 12.49
CA LYS A 23 15.88 -2.19 12.85
C LYS A 23 14.81 -1.61 13.81
N LEU A 24 13.53 -1.89 13.53
CA LEU A 24 12.44 -1.45 14.40
C LEU A 24 12.41 -2.26 15.72
N TYR A 25 12.67 -3.57 15.65
CA TYR A 25 12.73 -4.44 16.82
C TYR A 25 13.83 -4.01 17.80
N GLU A 26 15.03 -3.65 17.32
CA GLU A 26 16.13 -3.19 18.15
C GLU A 26 15.76 -1.97 18.99
N MET A 27 14.84 -1.13 18.51
CA MET A 27 14.35 0.05 19.24
C MET A 27 13.49 -0.30 20.48
N THR A 28 12.97 -1.53 20.57
CA THR A 28 12.20 -1.98 21.74
C THR A 28 13.08 -2.30 22.95
N SER A 29 14.40 -2.30 22.79
CA SER A 29 15.35 -2.63 23.85
C SER A 29 15.86 -1.42 24.62
N ASP A 30 15.87 -0.24 24.01
CA ASP A 30 16.39 0.99 24.61
C ASP A 30 15.64 2.23 24.06
N LYS A 31 15.13 3.04 24.97
CA LYS A 31 14.46 4.32 24.64
C LYS A 31 15.45 5.46 24.38
N THR A 32 16.72 5.24 24.74
CA THR A 32 17.75 6.26 24.57
C THR A 32 17.94 6.54 23.08
N GLU A 33 17.86 7.80 22.72
CA GLU A 33 17.99 8.26 21.32
C GLU A 33 16.96 7.67 20.32
N LEU A 34 15.86 7.09 20.81
CA LEU A 34 14.83 6.46 19.97
C LEU A 34 14.40 7.33 18.78
N GLN A 35 14.11 8.59 19.03
CA GLN A 35 13.69 9.54 17.99
C GLN A 35 14.78 9.75 16.93
N ARG A 36 16.05 9.81 17.33
CA ARG A 36 17.19 9.93 16.41
C ARG A 36 17.33 8.66 15.56
N ILE A 37 17.32 7.50 16.21
CA ILE A 37 17.46 6.20 15.54
C ILE A 37 16.32 5.97 14.56
N LEU A 38 15.08 6.29 14.95
CA LEU A 38 13.90 6.18 14.08
C LEU A 38 14.00 7.10 12.87
N THR A 39 14.47 8.34 13.07
CA THR A 39 14.70 9.30 11.99
C THR A 39 15.74 8.79 11.00
N GLU A 40 16.84 8.23 11.48
CA GLU A 40 17.88 7.63 10.63
C GLU A 40 17.33 6.42 9.87
N THR A 41 16.55 5.57 10.54
CA THR A 41 15.91 4.40 9.91
C THR A 41 14.93 4.82 8.81
N PHE A 42 14.16 5.88 9.01
CA PHE A 42 13.26 6.42 7.96
C PHE A 42 14.04 6.96 6.77
N ARG A 43 15.18 7.63 7.00
CA ARG A 43 16.06 8.09 5.90
C ARG A 43 16.67 6.92 5.13
N GLU A 44 17.09 5.87 5.83
CA GLU A 44 17.57 4.63 5.19
C GLU A 44 16.45 3.96 4.39
N ALA A 45 15.23 3.92 4.92
CA ALA A 45 14.07 3.36 4.26
C ALA A 45 13.71 4.15 2.99
N ASP A 46 13.68 5.48 3.06
CA ASP A 46 13.44 6.32 1.90
C ASP A 46 14.47 6.06 0.80
N LYS A 47 15.76 5.99 1.16
CA LYS A 47 16.86 5.73 0.24
C LYS A 47 16.76 4.35 -0.43
N LYS A 48 16.32 3.33 0.34
CA LYS A 48 16.26 1.94 -0.12
C LYS A 48 15.01 1.66 -0.95
N TYR A 49 13.87 2.15 -0.48
CA TYR A 49 12.57 1.87 -1.08
C TYR A 49 12.12 2.96 -2.05
N ASN A 50 12.41 4.24 -1.76
CA ASN A 50 12.09 5.42 -2.59
C ASN A 50 10.63 5.46 -3.09
N SER A 51 9.71 5.02 -2.24
CA SER A 51 8.28 4.91 -2.58
C SER A 51 7.50 6.22 -2.46
N GLY A 52 8.12 7.27 -1.90
CA GLY A 52 7.40 8.45 -1.42
C GLY A 52 6.87 8.31 0.01
N LEU A 53 6.71 7.09 0.53
CA LEU A 53 6.14 6.81 1.85
C LEU A 53 6.88 7.48 3.01
N PHE A 54 8.20 7.69 2.90
CA PHE A 54 9.03 8.27 3.94
C PHE A 54 9.37 9.75 3.68
N LYS A 55 8.74 10.36 2.67
CA LYS A 55 8.84 11.79 2.39
C LYS A 55 7.79 12.55 3.20
N GLY A 56 8.11 13.78 3.60
CA GLY A 56 7.19 14.66 4.30
C GLY A 56 7.61 14.98 5.73
N GLU A 57 6.83 15.83 6.37
CA GLU A 57 7.02 16.18 7.77
C GLU A 57 6.64 15.00 8.66
N ASN A 58 7.48 14.74 9.65
CA ASN A 58 7.34 13.59 10.51
C ASN A 58 7.20 14.05 11.95
N PRO A 59 6.12 13.64 12.67
CA PRO A 59 5.87 14.08 14.03
C PRO A 59 6.78 13.42 15.09
N ILE A 60 7.90 12.80 14.69
CA ILE A 60 8.78 12.07 15.62
C ILE A 60 9.22 12.95 16.78
N PHE A 61 9.55 14.22 16.54
CA PHE A 61 10.00 15.12 17.58
C PHE A 61 8.85 15.85 18.30
N ASP A 62 7.63 15.79 17.77
CA ASP A 62 6.42 16.32 18.42
C ASP A 62 5.85 15.33 19.45
N LEU A 63 6.18 14.05 19.29
CA LEU A 63 5.78 12.98 20.22
C LEU A 63 6.89 12.71 21.23
N SER A 64 6.53 12.38 22.48
CA SER A 64 7.52 11.93 23.43
C SER A 64 8.10 10.55 23.04
N ALA A 65 9.35 10.31 23.43
CA ALA A 65 10.00 9.01 23.19
C ALA A 65 9.21 7.85 23.81
N ASP A 66 8.55 8.07 24.95
CA ASP A 66 7.71 7.05 25.59
C ASP A 66 6.51 6.67 24.74
N VAL A 67 5.82 7.64 24.14
CA VAL A 67 4.67 7.38 23.26
C VAL A 67 5.11 6.57 22.02
N ILE A 68 6.21 6.98 21.39
CA ILE A 68 6.74 6.27 20.21
C ILE A 68 7.16 4.85 20.59
N PHE A 69 7.84 4.70 21.72
CA PHE A 69 8.27 3.40 22.23
C PHE A 69 7.08 2.47 22.45
N ASP A 70 6.04 2.96 23.15
CA ASP A 70 4.83 2.17 23.43
C ASP A 70 4.12 1.78 22.13
N MET A 71 4.05 2.68 21.13
CA MET A 71 3.48 2.38 19.82
C MET A 71 4.26 1.26 19.11
N ILE A 72 5.59 1.31 19.12
CA ILE A 72 6.43 0.29 18.51
C ILE A 72 6.30 -1.02 19.27
N GLU A 73 6.39 -1.01 20.59
CA GLU A 73 6.30 -2.21 21.43
C GLU A 73 4.95 -2.94 21.27
N MET A 74 3.85 -2.18 21.03
CA MET A 74 2.54 -2.77 20.74
C MET A 74 2.51 -3.63 19.49
N LEU A 75 3.49 -3.53 18.59
CA LEU A 75 3.56 -4.33 17.37
C LEU A 75 4.30 -5.68 17.56
N TYR A 76 4.79 -5.96 18.76
CA TYR A 76 5.57 -7.16 19.06
C TYR A 76 4.93 -8.04 20.15
N TYR A 77 5.25 -9.33 20.09
CA TYR A 77 4.89 -10.26 21.13
C TYR A 77 5.56 -9.86 22.48
N PRO A 78 4.89 -9.96 23.64
CA PRO A 78 3.55 -10.54 23.86
C PRO A 78 2.39 -9.56 23.71
N LYS A 79 2.62 -8.27 23.43
CA LYS A 79 1.55 -7.27 23.34
C LYS A 79 0.63 -7.49 22.15
N THR A 80 1.17 -7.99 21.03
CA THR A 80 0.36 -8.41 19.90
C THR A 80 0.64 -9.87 19.53
N PRO A 81 -0.38 -10.68 19.25
CA PRO A 81 -0.22 -12.04 18.75
C PRO A 81 -0.13 -12.11 17.22
N TYR A 82 -0.22 -10.99 16.51
CA TYR A 82 -0.33 -10.98 15.05
C TYR A 82 1.03 -11.12 14.37
N LEU A 83 1.04 -11.88 13.27
CA LEU A 83 2.16 -11.98 12.34
C LEU A 83 1.90 -11.04 11.16
N PHE A 84 2.71 -10.01 11.01
CA PHE A 84 2.52 -8.97 10.00
C PHE A 84 2.86 -9.44 8.58
N ASN A 85 3.61 -10.52 8.42
CA ASN A 85 3.90 -11.10 7.11
C ASN A 85 2.70 -11.74 6.42
N ILE A 86 1.66 -12.14 7.19
CA ILE A 86 0.44 -12.75 6.66
C ILE A 86 -0.73 -11.79 6.54
N ILE A 87 -0.56 -10.53 6.98
CA ILE A 87 -1.60 -9.50 6.83
C ILE A 87 -1.70 -9.15 5.34
N GLU A 88 -2.88 -9.41 4.77
CA GLU A 88 -3.19 -9.00 3.41
C GLU A 88 -3.31 -7.47 3.34
N PRO A 89 -2.81 -6.82 2.27
CA PRO A 89 -2.94 -5.37 2.07
C PRO A 89 -4.38 -4.87 2.17
N SER A 90 -5.34 -5.63 1.67
CA SER A 90 -6.78 -5.35 1.75
C SER A 90 -7.32 -5.18 3.19
N VAL A 91 -6.67 -5.78 4.18
CA VAL A 91 -7.02 -5.62 5.60
C VAL A 91 -6.72 -4.20 6.07
N LEU A 92 -5.62 -3.61 5.61
CA LEU A 92 -5.27 -2.22 5.92
C LEU A 92 -6.28 -1.24 5.33
N GLY A 93 -6.75 -1.49 4.11
CA GLY A 93 -7.83 -0.74 3.49
C GLY A 93 -9.11 -0.77 4.34
N LYS A 94 -9.52 -1.96 4.82
CA LYS A 94 -10.69 -2.11 5.70
C LYS A 94 -10.54 -1.42 7.04
N ILE A 95 -9.36 -1.50 7.66
CA ILE A 95 -9.07 -0.78 8.91
C ILE A 95 -9.20 0.72 8.66
N TYR A 96 -8.62 1.22 7.58
CA TYR A 96 -8.72 2.62 7.20
C TYR A 96 -10.18 3.06 6.99
N GLU A 97 -10.97 2.32 6.23
CA GLU A 97 -12.39 2.60 6.01
C GLU A 97 -13.17 2.64 7.34
N SER A 98 -12.82 1.79 8.30
CA SER A 98 -13.39 1.84 9.64
C SER A 98 -13.04 3.14 10.38
N PHE A 99 -11.82 3.63 10.24
CA PHE A 99 -11.40 4.91 10.83
C PHE A 99 -12.04 6.11 10.15
N LEU A 100 -12.29 6.05 8.85
CA LEU A 100 -13.01 7.13 8.15
C LEU A 100 -14.43 7.34 8.68
N ALA A 101 -15.07 6.29 9.17
CA ALA A 101 -16.40 6.34 9.76
C ALA A 101 -16.43 7.02 11.14
N GLU A 102 -15.27 7.23 11.75
CA GLU A 102 -15.13 7.77 13.09
C GLU A 102 -14.37 9.11 13.08
N SER A 103 -14.70 10.01 13.97
CA SER A 103 -13.95 11.24 14.22
C SER A 103 -13.47 11.27 15.65
N LEU A 104 -12.23 11.72 15.84
CA LEU A 104 -11.71 12.04 17.16
C LEU A 104 -12.28 13.40 17.60
N THR A 105 -12.96 13.43 18.73
CA THR A 105 -13.46 14.66 19.35
C THR A 105 -12.86 14.79 20.75
N ILE A 106 -12.51 16.00 21.14
CA ILE A 106 -12.05 16.29 22.51
C ILE A 106 -13.22 16.89 23.27
N SER A 107 -13.66 16.22 24.30
CA SER A 107 -14.71 16.71 25.20
C SER A 107 -14.29 16.52 26.65
N GLY A 108 -14.29 17.62 27.44
CA GLY A 108 -13.90 17.58 28.84
C GLY A 108 -12.44 17.16 29.11
N GLY A 109 -11.55 17.27 28.11
CA GLY A 109 -10.15 16.83 28.22
C GLY A 109 -9.92 15.36 27.89
N GLU A 110 -10.97 14.63 27.53
CA GLU A 110 -10.89 13.25 27.07
C GLU A 110 -11.05 13.17 25.54
N VAL A 111 -10.30 12.25 24.92
CA VAL A 111 -10.42 11.95 23.49
C VAL A 111 -11.51 10.90 23.31
N LEU A 112 -12.56 11.26 22.58
CA LEU A 112 -13.70 10.39 22.28
C LEU A 112 -13.73 10.06 20.78
N LEU A 113 -14.00 8.80 20.48
CA LEU A 113 -14.33 8.34 19.12
C LEU A 113 -15.83 8.54 18.90
N ALA A 114 -16.18 9.42 17.98
CA ALA A 114 -17.55 9.70 17.59
C ALA A 114 -17.79 9.29 16.13
N LYS A 115 -18.89 8.59 15.84
CA LYS A 115 -19.26 8.30 14.46
C LYS A 115 -19.65 9.58 13.74
N LYS A 116 -19.00 9.87 12.61
CA LYS A 116 -19.34 11.03 11.79
C LYS A 116 -20.77 10.89 11.25
N ASN A 117 -21.63 11.89 11.53
CA ASN A 117 -23.00 11.90 11.03
C ASN A 117 -23.07 11.92 9.48
N GLU A 118 -22.06 12.47 8.81
CA GLU A 118 -21.94 12.51 7.36
C GLU A 118 -21.72 11.12 6.74
N TYR A 119 -21.14 10.20 7.50
CA TYR A 119 -20.89 8.84 7.04
C TYR A 119 -22.13 7.96 6.97
N LYS A 120 -23.17 8.32 7.73
CA LYS A 120 -24.50 7.66 7.61
C LYS A 120 -25.18 7.93 6.27
N ASN A 121 -24.82 9.02 5.59
CA ASN A 121 -25.43 9.47 4.34
C ASN A 121 -24.53 9.32 3.11
N ARG A 122 -23.23 9.07 3.28
CA ARG A 122 -22.31 8.76 2.19
C ARG A 122 -22.08 7.26 2.24
N SER A 123 -22.66 6.53 1.33
CA SER A 123 -22.59 5.07 1.19
C SER A 123 -21.15 4.59 0.89
N VAL A 124 -20.22 4.81 1.81
CA VAL A 124 -18.87 4.22 1.74
C VAL A 124 -19.03 2.77 2.21
N VAL A 125 -19.34 1.91 1.29
CA VAL A 125 -19.45 0.48 1.52
C VAL A 125 -18.31 -0.18 0.76
N SER A 126 -17.41 -0.80 1.49
CA SER A 126 -16.37 -1.64 0.90
C SER A 126 -17.02 -2.77 0.10
N THR A 127 -16.63 -2.89 -1.16
CA THR A 127 -17.14 -3.97 -2.01
C THR A 127 -16.58 -5.31 -1.52
N PRO A 128 -17.43 -6.32 -1.28
CA PRO A 128 -16.95 -7.65 -0.87
C PRO A 128 -15.93 -8.21 -1.86
N VAL A 129 -14.85 -8.77 -1.35
CA VAL A 129 -13.69 -9.26 -2.13
C VAL A 129 -14.12 -10.23 -3.25
N GLU A 130 -15.11 -11.08 -2.98
CA GLU A 130 -15.62 -12.03 -3.98
C GLU A 130 -16.27 -11.33 -5.18
N ILE A 131 -16.95 -10.21 -4.94
CA ILE A 131 -17.55 -9.40 -6.01
C ILE A 131 -16.43 -8.69 -6.80
N VAL A 132 -15.43 -8.15 -6.11
CA VAL A 132 -14.27 -7.51 -6.75
C VAL A 132 -13.57 -8.51 -7.69
N LYS A 133 -13.23 -9.70 -7.19
CA LYS A 133 -12.62 -10.78 -7.97
C LYS A 133 -13.45 -11.15 -9.20
N TYR A 134 -14.76 -11.29 -8.99
CA TYR A 134 -15.67 -11.61 -10.10
C TYR A 134 -15.65 -10.52 -11.17
N MET A 135 -15.76 -9.26 -10.79
CA MET A 135 -15.79 -8.12 -11.72
C MET A 135 -14.46 -7.98 -12.45
N VAL A 136 -13.34 -7.99 -11.75
CA VAL A 136 -11.99 -7.88 -12.32
C VAL A 136 -11.74 -9.02 -13.32
N LYS A 137 -12.02 -10.26 -12.92
CA LYS A 137 -11.86 -11.41 -13.81
C LYS A 137 -12.69 -11.29 -15.09
N ASN A 138 -13.97 -10.96 -14.98
CA ASN A 138 -14.83 -10.87 -16.17
C ASN A 138 -14.51 -9.67 -17.07
N THR A 139 -13.85 -8.65 -16.51
CA THR A 139 -13.38 -7.49 -17.29
C THR A 139 -12.03 -7.77 -17.95
N LEU A 140 -11.06 -8.30 -17.21
CA LEU A 140 -9.68 -8.41 -17.69
C LEU A 140 -9.40 -9.71 -18.47
N ASP A 141 -10.05 -10.81 -18.13
CA ASP A 141 -9.82 -12.11 -18.81
C ASP A 141 -10.02 -12.03 -20.34
N PRO A 142 -11.13 -11.48 -20.86
CA PRO A 142 -11.31 -11.33 -22.32
C PRO A 142 -10.30 -10.36 -22.94
N ILE A 143 -9.86 -9.32 -22.20
CA ILE A 143 -8.90 -8.34 -22.70
C ILE A 143 -7.49 -8.94 -22.78
N CYS A 144 -7.11 -9.75 -21.79
CA CYS A 144 -5.77 -10.35 -21.70
C CYS A 144 -5.60 -11.58 -22.59
N LYS A 145 -6.70 -12.26 -22.93
CA LYS A 145 -6.67 -13.54 -23.65
C LYS A 145 -5.82 -13.49 -24.93
N GLY A 146 -4.82 -14.35 -24.97
CA GLY A 146 -3.91 -14.49 -26.12
C GLY A 146 -2.81 -13.42 -26.21
N LYS A 147 -2.72 -12.53 -25.24
CA LYS A 147 -1.66 -11.51 -25.18
C LYS A 147 -0.42 -12.02 -24.47
N SER A 148 0.73 -11.56 -24.91
CA SER A 148 1.99 -11.77 -24.20
C SER A 148 2.14 -10.78 -23.02
N PRO A 149 3.03 -11.04 -22.04
CA PRO A 149 3.34 -10.09 -20.99
C PRO A 149 3.76 -8.70 -21.49
N LYS A 150 4.41 -8.66 -22.66
CA LYS A 150 4.77 -7.39 -23.31
C LYS A 150 3.55 -6.60 -23.77
N ASP A 151 2.55 -7.28 -24.34
CA ASP A 151 1.30 -6.63 -24.75
C ASP A 151 0.46 -6.22 -23.54
N ILE A 152 0.51 -7.00 -22.45
CA ILE A 152 -0.13 -6.69 -21.17
C ILE A 152 0.44 -5.40 -20.57
N ALA A 153 1.75 -5.18 -20.65
CA ALA A 153 2.40 -3.97 -20.12
C ALA A 153 1.93 -2.67 -20.82
N GLU A 154 1.26 -2.77 -21.96
CA GLU A 154 0.66 -1.62 -22.66
C GLU A 154 -0.78 -1.31 -22.21
N LEU A 155 -1.39 -2.17 -21.39
CA LEU A 155 -2.72 -1.93 -20.85
C LEU A 155 -2.71 -0.76 -19.85
N ARG A 156 -3.83 -0.07 -19.76
CA ARG A 156 -4.08 0.97 -18.75
C ARG A 156 -5.42 0.66 -18.08
N ILE A 157 -5.36 0.41 -16.80
CA ILE A 157 -6.51 0.06 -15.96
C ILE A 157 -6.67 1.19 -14.96
N ALA A 158 -7.84 1.81 -14.97
CA ALA A 158 -8.12 2.94 -14.09
C ALA A 158 -9.42 2.70 -13.29
N ASP A 159 -9.35 2.99 -12.00
CA ASP A 159 -10.50 3.12 -11.13
C ASP A 159 -10.66 4.60 -10.74
N ILE A 160 -11.71 5.24 -11.20
CA ILE A 160 -11.95 6.69 -11.05
C ILE A 160 -12.61 7.06 -9.72
N ALA A 161 -12.86 6.09 -8.84
CA ALA A 161 -13.36 6.26 -7.49
C ALA A 161 -12.80 5.14 -6.60
N CYS A 162 -11.45 5.05 -6.56
CA CYS A 162 -10.73 3.85 -6.13
C CYS A 162 -10.82 3.55 -4.63
N GLY A 163 -11.22 4.53 -3.80
CA GLY A 163 -11.26 4.35 -2.36
C GLY A 163 -9.90 3.88 -1.82
N SER A 164 -9.92 2.86 -0.97
CA SER A 164 -8.72 2.21 -0.43
C SER A 164 -7.96 1.31 -1.43
N GLY A 165 -8.40 1.22 -2.69
CA GLY A 165 -7.68 0.55 -3.77
C GLY A 165 -8.00 -0.93 -3.97
N VAL A 166 -9.08 -1.46 -3.41
CA VAL A 166 -9.39 -2.91 -3.45
C VAL A 166 -9.50 -3.45 -4.89
N PHE A 167 -10.14 -2.71 -5.80
CA PHE A 167 -10.21 -3.09 -7.22
C PHE A 167 -8.84 -3.01 -7.90
N LEU A 168 -8.02 -2.01 -7.56
CA LEU A 168 -6.68 -1.85 -8.12
C LEU A 168 -5.75 -2.97 -7.66
N GLU A 169 -5.81 -3.37 -6.39
CA GLU A 169 -5.06 -4.50 -5.86
C GLU A 169 -5.41 -5.81 -6.57
N GLU A 170 -6.70 -6.07 -6.76
CA GLU A 170 -7.16 -7.28 -7.45
C GLU A 170 -6.82 -7.27 -8.94
N ALA A 171 -6.95 -6.11 -9.62
CA ALA A 171 -6.55 -5.96 -11.01
C ALA A 171 -5.05 -6.18 -11.19
N TYR A 172 -4.24 -5.64 -10.29
CA TYR A 172 -2.79 -5.84 -10.27
C TYR A 172 -2.44 -7.31 -10.05
N GLN A 173 -3.07 -7.99 -9.09
CA GLN A 173 -2.87 -9.42 -8.86
C GLN A 173 -3.26 -10.26 -10.07
N PHE A 174 -4.41 -9.96 -10.68
CA PHE A 174 -4.87 -10.66 -11.87
C PHE A 174 -3.84 -10.61 -13.01
N ILE A 175 -3.25 -9.44 -13.25
CA ILE A 175 -2.23 -9.28 -14.29
C ILE A 175 -0.96 -10.05 -13.96
N ILE A 176 -0.51 -10.03 -12.71
CA ILE A 176 0.65 -10.81 -12.27
C ILE A 176 0.40 -12.31 -12.53
N ASP A 177 -0.73 -12.83 -12.06
CA ASP A 177 -1.10 -14.24 -12.21
C ASP A 177 -1.18 -14.65 -13.70
N TYR A 178 -1.73 -13.75 -14.53
CA TYR A 178 -1.80 -13.97 -15.97
C TYR A 178 -0.40 -14.06 -16.62
N CYS A 179 0.48 -13.13 -16.29
CA CYS A 179 1.85 -13.10 -16.79
C CYS A 179 2.66 -14.31 -16.29
N GLU A 180 2.54 -14.67 -15.01
CA GLU A 180 3.18 -15.86 -14.45
C GLU A 180 2.74 -17.13 -15.17
N LYS A 181 1.43 -17.29 -15.38
CA LYS A 181 0.90 -18.42 -16.15
C LYS A 181 1.44 -18.45 -17.57
N TRP A 182 1.47 -17.32 -18.24
CA TRP A 182 2.01 -17.22 -19.62
C TRP A 182 3.48 -17.65 -19.66
N TYR A 183 4.31 -17.18 -18.73
CA TYR A 183 5.72 -17.56 -18.66
C TYR A 183 5.90 -19.05 -18.31
N LEU A 184 5.09 -19.61 -17.42
CA LEU A 184 5.12 -21.05 -17.12
C LEU A 184 4.90 -21.90 -18.35
N GLU A 185 4.04 -21.46 -19.25
CA GLU A 185 3.71 -22.18 -20.50
C GLU A 185 4.73 -21.94 -21.62
N ASN A 186 5.35 -20.75 -21.71
CA ASN A 186 6.16 -20.33 -22.86
C ASN A 186 7.66 -20.16 -22.56
N ASN A 187 8.03 -19.78 -21.34
CA ASN A 187 9.42 -19.57 -20.94
C ASN A 187 9.57 -19.71 -19.41
N PRO A 188 9.46 -20.93 -18.84
CA PRO A 188 9.44 -21.13 -17.39
C PRO A 188 10.75 -20.77 -16.69
N ASP A 189 11.87 -20.68 -17.41
CA ASP A 189 13.17 -20.32 -16.85
C ASP A 189 13.33 -18.82 -16.58
N TYR A 190 12.40 -18.02 -17.10
CA TYR A 190 12.34 -16.58 -16.81
C TYR A 190 11.87 -16.31 -15.38
N LEU A 191 11.04 -17.18 -14.82
CA LEU A 191 10.47 -17.02 -13.50
C LEU A 191 11.46 -17.41 -12.40
N LEU A 192 11.40 -16.69 -11.28
CA LEU A 192 12.20 -16.99 -10.09
C LEU A 192 11.53 -18.08 -9.26
N GLU A 193 12.33 -19.03 -8.77
CA GLU A 193 11.85 -20.07 -7.87
C GLU A 193 11.78 -19.56 -6.42
N MET A 194 10.69 -19.86 -5.74
CA MET A 194 10.48 -19.56 -4.33
C MET A 194 10.85 -20.79 -3.47
N GLU A 195 11.06 -20.57 -2.17
CA GLU A 195 11.40 -21.64 -1.20
C GLU A 195 10.39 -22.81 -1.17
N ASN A 196 9.13 -22.54 -1.50
CA ASN A 196 8.05 -23.53 -1.57
C ASN A 196 7.93 -24.24 -2.93
N GLY A 197 8.88 -24.04 -3.84
CA GLY A 197 8.91 -24.61 -5.18
C GLY A 197 7.97 -23.95 -6.19
N LYS A 198 7.21 -22.92 -5.80
CA LYS A 198 6.43 -22.12 -6.73
C LYS A 198 7.33 -21.16 -7.48
N LYS A 199 6.91 -20.79 -8.68
CA LYS A 199 7.59 -19.79 -9.51
C LYS A 199 6.85 -18.45 -9.46
N LYS A 200 7.58 -17.35 -9.52
CA LYS A 200 7.04 -15.98 -9.50
C LYS A 200 7.73 -15.07 -10.50
N LEU A 201 7.07 -14.00 -10.89
CA LEU A 201 7.68 -12.92 -11.67
C LEU A 201 8.82 -12.24 -10.89
N PRO A 202 9.91 -11.83 -11.55
CA PRO A 202 10.88 -10.90 -10.97
C PRO A 202 10.19 -9.62 -10.49
N ILE A 203 10.67 -9.08 -9.36
CA ILE A 203 10.11 -7.83 -8.80
C ILE A 203 10.18 -6.65 -9.78
N VAL A 204 11.14 -6.64 -10.67
CA VAL A 204 11.27 -5.60 -11.70
C VAL A 204 10.07 -5.58 -12.61
N ASP A 205 9.59 -6.75 -13.06
CA ASP A 205 8.40 -6.84 -13.91
C ASP A 205 7.13 -6.49 -13.15
N LYS A 206 7.00 -6.98 -11.91
CA LYS A 206 5.88 -6.59 -11.04
C LYS A 206 5.81 -5.07 -10.84
N ARG A 207 6.96 -4.43 -10.63
CA ARG A 207 7.06 -2.98 -10.50
C ARG A 207 6.66 -2.23 -11.77
N GLU A 208 7.11 -2.72 -12.94
CA GLU A 208 6.75 -2.15 -14.24
C GLU A 208 5.25 -2.28 -14.52
N ILE A 209 4.66 -3.44 -14.24
CA ILE A 209 3.21 -3.65 -14.34
C ILE A 209 2.46 -2.66 -13.46
N LEU A 210 2.86 -2.53 -12.19
CA LEU A 210 2.21 -1.62 -11.26
C LEU A 210 2.26 -0.17 -11.78
N LYS A 211 3.43 0.27 -12.23
CA LYS A 211 3.64 1.65 -12.69
C LYS A 211 2.98 1.95 -14.03
N LYS A 212 2.93 0.99 -14.93
CA LYS A 212 2.40 1.22 -16.29
C LYS A 212 0.92 0.92 -16.45
N CYS A 213 0.41 -0.03 -15.68
CA CYS A 213 -0.93 -0.56 -15.92
C CYS A 213 -1.97 -0.05 -14.91
N ILE A 214 -1.60 0.32 -13.69
CA ILE A 214 -2.54 0.57 -12.59
C ILE A 214 -2.65 2.06 -12.29
N TYR A 215 -3.87 2.59 -12.38
CA TYR A 215 -4.19 4.00 -12.13
C TYR A 215 -5.44 4.12 -11.28
N GLY A 216 -5.47 5.12 -10.41
CA GLY A 216 -6.62 5.38 -9.54
C GLY A 216 -6.84 6.86 -9.30
N VAL A 217 -8.07 7.24 -9.05
CA VAL A 217 -8.43 8.58 -8.58
C VAL A 217 -9.44 8.44 -7.44
N ASP A 218 -9.26 9.21 -6.39
CA ASP A 218 -10.29 9.35 -5.36
C ASP A 218 -10.34 10.79 -4.84
N ILE A 219 -11.51 11.22 -4.38
CA ILE A 219 -11.70 12.56 -3.83
C ILE A 219 -11.07 12.69 -2.43
N ASP A 220 -10.96 11.57 -1.70
CA ASP A 220 -10.37 11.54 -0.37
C ASP A 220 -8.86 11.28 -0.46
N ILE A 221 -8.07 12.30 -0.13
CA ILE A 221 -6.60 12.21 -0.11
C ILE A 221 -6.10 11.06 0.77
N HIS A 222 -6.78 10.77 1.87
CA HIS A 222 -6.36 9.69 2.76
C HIS A 222 -6.66 8.32 2.18
N ALA A 223 -7.75 8.16 1.41
CA ALA A 223 -8.01 6.94 0.66
C ALA A 223 -6.92 6.70 -0.39
N VAL A 224 -6.50 7.75 -1.09
CA VAL A 224 -5.39 7.72 -2.05
C VAL A 224 -4.09 7.22 -1.39
N GLU A 225 -3.74 7.76 -0.22
CA GLU A 225 -2.52 7.35 0.50
C GLU A 225 -2.60 5.87 0.95
N VAL A 226 -3.75 5.41 1.40
CA VAL A 226 -3.95 4.00 1.75
C VAL A 226 -3.88 3.11 0.52
N SER A 227 -4.47 3.52 -0.59
CA SER A 227 -4.41 2.79 -1.86
C SER A 227 -2.98 2.63 -2.36
N LYS A 228 -2.18 3.72 -2.35
CA LYS A 228 -0.74 3.66 -2.65
C LYS A 228 -0.01 2.67 -1.74
N PHE A 229 -0.25 2.78 -0.43
CA PHE A 229 0.39 1.95 0.57
C PHE A 229 0.06 0.46 0.37
N SER A 230 -1.21 0.13 0.16
CA SER A 230 -1.67 -1.23 -0.10
C SER A 230 -1.04 -1.82 -1.36
N LEU A 231 -0.98 -1.06 -2.45
CA LEU A 231 -0.35 -1.48 -3.70
C LEU A 231 1.16 -1.73 -3.55
N LEU A 232 1.86 -0.88 -2.77
CA LEU A 232 3.28 -1.09 -2.49
C LEU A 232 3.51 -2.35 -1.64
N LEU A 233 2.67 -2.61 -0.65
CA LEU A 233 2.73 -3.86 0.13
C LEU A 233 2.39 -5.08 -0.71
N LYS A 234 1.47 -4.94 -1.66
CA LYS A 234 1.10 -5.99 -2.62
C LYS A 234 2.28 -6.34 -3.53
N LEU A 235 3.00 -5.35 -4.03
CA LEU A 235 4.23 -5.55 -4.81
C LEU A 235 5.28 -6.37 -4.03
N LEU A 236 5.38 -6.16 -2.71
CA LEU A 236 6.34 -6.87 -1.85
C LEU A 236 5.85 -8.25 -1.39
N GLU A 237 4.67 -8.69 -1.79
CA GLU A 237 4.23 -10.06 -1.47
C GLU A 237 5.14 -11.10 -2.12
N ASN A 238 5.52 -12.10 -1.30
CA ASN A 238 6.44 -13.16 -1.69
C ASN A 238 7.85 -12.69 -2.07
N GLU A 239 8.23 -11.43 -1.74
CA GLU A 239 9.59 -10.96 -1.87
C GLU A 239 10.41 -11.28 -0.61
N THR A 240 11.70 -11.50 -0.82
CA THR A 240 12.71 -11.77 0.21
C THR A 240 13.91 -10.87 -0.01
N GLU A 241 14.78 -10.70 0.98
CA GLU A 241 16.00 -9.90 0.82
C GLU A 241 16.81 -10.28 -0.42
N PRO A 242 17.07 -11.57 -0.72
CA PRO A 242 17.77 -11.95 -1.94
C PRO A 242 17.08 -11.50 -3.22
N SER A 243 15.75 -11.54 -3.29
CA SER A 243 15.02 -11.18 -4.51
C SER A 243 15.01 -9.66 -4.79
N VAL A 244 15.28 -8.84 -3.78
CA VAL A 244 15.29 -7.36 -3.91
C VAL A 244 16.69 -6.75 -3.77
N LYS A 245 17.73 -7.57 -3.48
CA LYS A 245 19.08 -7.10 -3.12
C LYS A 245 19.69 -6.17 -4.17
N GLU A 246 19.55 -6.51 -5.44
CA GLU A 246 20.16 -5.77 -6.55
C GLU A 246 19.18 -4.76 -7.21
N VAL A 247 17.99 -4.64 -6.66
CA VAL A 247 16.95 -3.74 -7.18
C VAL A 247 16.94 -2.45 -6.38
N ALA A 248 17.30 -1.35 -7.03
CA ALA A 248 17.28 -0.03 -6.41
C ALA A 248 16.69 1.01 -7.39
N PRO A 249 15.70 1.77 -7.00
CA PRO A 249 14.87 1.61 -5.80
C PRO A 249 13.99 0.35 -5.86
N ILE A 250 13.65 -0.21 -4.69
CA ILE A 250 12.82 -1.43 -4.62
C ILE A 250 11.38 -1.14 -5.07
N LEU A 251 10.82 -0.04 -4.59
CA LEU A 251 9.44 0.35 -4.86
C LEU A 251 9.37 1.49 -5.89
N PRO A 252 8.29 1.58 -6.67
CA PRO A 252 8.03 2.75 -7.51
C PRO A 252 7.41 3.87 -6.68
N ASN A 253 7.55 5.12 -7.13
CA ASN A 253 6.69 6.20 -6.72
C ASN A 253 5.37 6.11 -7.50
N LEU A 254 4.23 6.17 -6.80
CA LEU A 254 2.88 6.07 -7.36
C LEU A 254 2.13 7.41 -7.38
N ASP A 255 2.80 8.54 -7.15
CA ASP A 255 2.16 9.87 -7.11
C ASP A 255 1.54 10.28 -8.44
N GLU A 256 2.03 9.76 -9.55
CA GLU A 256 1.46 9.96 -10.88
C GLU A 256 0.39 8.91 -11.27
N ASN A 257 0.28 7.84 -10.48
CA ASN A 257 -0.62 6.74 -10.75
C ASN A 257 -1.92 6.84 -9.96
N ILE A 258 -1.81 7.20 -8.68
CA ILE A 258 -2.96 7.26 -7.77
C ILE A 258 -3.09 8.71 -7.31
N LEU A 259 -4.12 9.38 -7.80
CA LEU A 259 -4.30 10.82 -7.68
C LEU A 259 -5.47 11.16 -6.76
N SER A 260 -5.32 12.27 -6.03
CA SER A 260 -6.45 12.86 -5.30
C SER A 260 -7.11 13.92 -6.17
N GLY A 261 -8.43 13.79 -6.34
CA GLY A 261 -9.20 14.75 -7.12
C GLY A 261 -10.62 14.28 -7.41
N ASN A 262 -11.41 15.20 -7.94
CA ASN A 262 -12.76 14.89 -8.42
C ASN A 262 -12.69 14.46 -9.89
N SER A 263 -12.88 13.17 -10.16
CA SER A 263 -12.83 12.58 -11.51
C SER A 263 -13.94 13.05 -12.46
N LEU A 264 -14.96 13.76 -11.95
CA LEU A 264 -16.10 14.26 -12.73
C LEU A 264 -15.97 15.74 -13.14
N ILE A 265 -14.96 16.43 -12.62
CA ILE A 265 -14.75 17.86 -12.87
C ILE A 265 -13.49 18.05 -13.72
N SER A 266 -13.61 18.79 -14.80
CA SER A 266 -12.49 19.22 -15.64
C SER A 266 -12.10 20.67 -15.35
N ASP A 267 -10.91 21.10 -15.80
CA ASP A 267 -10.44 22.49 -15.69
C ASP A 267 -11.45 23.49 -16.29
N LYS A 268 -12.16 23.10 -17.35
CA LYS A 268 -13.21 23.93 -17.97
C LYS A 268 -14.42 24.13 -17.07
N ASP A 269 -14.72 23.18 -16.21
CA ASP A 269 -15.84 23.29 -15.26
C ASP A 269 -15.47 24.24 -14.12
N VAL A 270 -14.19 24.28 -13.71
CA VAL A 270 -13.67 25.18 -12.66
C VAL A 270 -13.69 26.63 -13.15
N GLU A 271 -13.25 26.89 -14.38
CA GLU A 271 -13.25 28.24 -14.98
C GLU A 271 -14.67 28.85 -15.04
N ASN A 272 -15.71 28.01 -15.19
CA ASN A 272 -17.10 28.46 -15.21
C ASN A 272 -17.70 28.74 -13.81
N ILE A 273 -17.11 28.21 -12.75
CA ILE A 273 -17.57 28.43 -11.35
C ILE A 273 -17.08 29.77 -10.80
N GLU A 274 -15.90 30.24 -11.20
CA GLU A 274 -15.37 31.53 -10.75
C GLU A 274 -16.06 32.76 -11.36
N LEU A 275 -16.93 32.56 -12.36
CA LEU A 275 -17.63 33.63 -13.10
C LEU A 275 -19.14 33.73 -12.76
N SER A 276 -19.64 32.93 -11.81
CA SER A 276 -21.02 32.93 -11.35
C SER A 276 -21.13 33.31 -9.85
#